data_f39478363cc2f98f1f082a8a7ab91907
#
_entry.id   f39478363cc2f98f1f082a8a7ab91907
#
_cell.length_a   1.000
_cell.length_b   1.000
_cell.length_c   1.000
_cell.angle_alpha   90.00
_cell.angle_beta   90.00
_cell.angle_gamma   90.00
#
_symmetry.space_group_name_H-M   'P 1'
#
loop_
_entity.id
_entity.type
_entity.pdbx_description
1 polymer ?
#
loop_
_entity_poly.entity_id
_entity_poly.type
_entity_poly.pdbx_seq_one_letter_code
_entity_poly.pdbx_strand_id
1 'polypeptide(L)'
;GLEETAFYDPANFTYPAGAYACEVEVDPDTGKVSVERFTAVDDFGNVINPMIVTGQVHGGLAQGIGQALLENCTYDENGQILSGSFMDYAMPRASDLPLYAVDHSCQTPCTHNPLGVKGCGEAGAIGSPPAVVNAVINALHSGGHTHVTHIDMPVSPSRVWAAINS
;
A
#
# COMPACT_ATOMS: atom_id res chain seq x y z
N GLY A 1 -33.42 5.63 -32.26
CA GLY A 1 -32.77 6.26 -31.13
C GLY A 1 -31.28 6.41 -31.35
N LEU A 2 -30.64 7.13 -30.47
CA LEU A 2 -29.17 7.26 -30.46
C LEU A 2 -28.52 6.30 -29.45
N GLU A 3 -29.27 5.24 -29.12
CA GLU A 3 -28.81 4.21 -28.16
C GLU A 3 -28.18 3.04 -28.92
N GLU A 4 -27.00 2.62 -28.48
CA GLU A 4 -26.28 1.46 -28.98
C GLU A 4 -25.81 0.63 -27.79
N THR A 5 -25.86 -0.68 -27.90
CA THR A 5 -25.33 -1.61 -26.88
C THR A 5 -24.36 -2.54 -27.54
N ALA A 6 -23.14 -2.61 -26.97
CA ALA A 6 -22.11 -3.54 -27.42
C ALA A 6 -21.66 -4.41 -26.26
N PHE A 7 -21.39 -5.66 -26.54
CA PHE A 7 -20.78 -6.61 -25.60
C PHE A 7 -19.36 -6.89 -26.06
N TYR A 8 -18.44 -6.85 -25.11
CA TYR A 8 -17.04 -7.19 -25.35
C TYR A 8 -16.58 -8.22 -24.32
N ASP A 9 -16.10 -9.34 -24.78
CA ASP A 9 -15.53 -10.40 -23.95
C ASP A 9 -14.04 -10.53 -24.28
N PRO A 10 -13.14 -10.04 -23.40
CA PRO A 10 -11.72 -10.10 -23.65
C PRO A 10 -11.19 -11.54 -23.58
N ALA A 11 -10.20 -11.86 -24.40
CA ALA A 11 -9.60 -13.19 -24.48
C ALA A 11 -8.86 -13.58 -23.18
N ASN A 12 -8.46 -12.61 -22.35
CA ASN A 12 -7.76 -12.84 -21.09
C ASN A 12 -7.89 -11.62 -20.17
N PHE A 13 -7.49 -11.78 -18.90
CA PHE A 13 -7.37 -10.69 -17.93
C PHE A 13 -6.25 -9.72 -18.30
N THR A 14 -6.28 -8.53 -17.71
CA THR A 14 -5.19 -7.56 -17.78
C THR A 14 -4.40 -7.57 -16.48
N TYR A 15 -3.08 -7.38 -16.58
CA TYR A 15 -2.17 -7.44 -15.44
C TYR A 15 -1.32 -6.18 -15.42
N PRO A 16 -1.60 -5.20 -14.54
CA PRO A 16 -0.68 -4.11 -14.27
C PRO A 16 0.58 -4.64 -13.60
N ALA A 17 1.66 -3.88 -13.67
CA ALA A 17 2.90 -4.17 -12.97
C ALA A 17 3.43 -2.90 -12.34
N GLY A 18 4.21 -3.03 -11.25
CA GLY A 18 4.79 -1.87 -10.61
C GLY A 18 5.99 -2.23 -9.74
N ALA A 19 6.74 -1.19 -9.35
CA ALA A 19 7.84 -1.27 -8.41
C ALA A 19 7.73 -0.14 -7.40
N TYR A 20 7.89 -0.47 -6.10
CA TYR A 20 7.68 0.46 -5.00
C TYR A 20 8.90 0.54 -4.10
N ALA A 21 9.23 1.77 -3.68
CA ALA A 21 10.28 2.04 -2.72
C ALA A 21 9.72 2.90 -1.58
N CYS A 22 10.04 2.52 -0.34
CA CYS A 22 9.62 3.20 0.86
C CYS A 22 10.84 3.57 1.70
N GLU A 23 10.86 4.80 2.21
CA GLU A 23 11.84 5.31 3.17
C GLU A 23 11.11 5.61 4.48
N VAL A 24 11.63 5.08 5.57
CA VAL A 24 11.04 5.23 6.90
C VAL A 24 12.09 5.70 7.91
N GLU A 25 11.62 6.44 8.91
CA GLU A 25 12.34 6.71 10.15
C GLU A 25 11.69 5.93 11.29
N VAL A 26 12.51 5.26 12.11
CA VAL A 26 12.07 4.52 13.30
C VAL A 26 12.68 5.16 14.53
N ASP A 27 11.84 5.59 15.46
CA ASP A 27 12.26 6.03 16.79
C ASP A 27 12.46 4.80 17.69
N PRO A 28 13.69 4.47 18.08
CA PRO A 28 13.98 3.27 18.88
C PRO A 28 13.44 3.34 20.32
N ASP A 29 13.24 4.54 20.85
CA ASP A 29 12.75 4.72 22.23
C ASP A 29 11.25 4.45 22.34
N THR A 30 10.49 4.77 21.28
CA THR A 30 9.03 4.62 21.27
C THR A 30 8.52 3.54 20.34
N GLY A 31 9.36 3.06 19.41
CA GLY A 31 8.96 2.18 18.31
C GLY A 31 8.12 2.85 17.22
N LYS A 32 7.97 4.18 17.26
CA LYS A 32 7.18 4.91 16.26
C LYS A 32 7.87 4.82 14.90
N VAL A 33 7.09 4.47 13.88
CA VAL A 33 7.49 4.48 12.47
C VAL A 33 6.86 5.69 11.78
N SER A 34 7.69 6.47 11.10
CA SER A 34 7.27 7.56 10.21
C SER A 34 7.67 7.22 8.79
N VAL A 35 6.71 7.29 7.86
CA VAL A 35 7.02 7.12 6.43
C VAL A 35 7.45 8.47 5.88
N GLU A 36 8.73 8.61 5.56
CA GLU A 36 9.32 9.88 5.09
C GLU A 36 9.10 10.09 3.61
N ARG A 37 9.19 9.03 2.83
CA ARG A 37 8.99 9.07 1.38
C ARG A 37 8.44 7.76 0.85
N PHE A 38 7.55 7.87 -0.13
CA PHE A 38 7.07 6.70 -0.86
C PHE A 38 7.09 6.98 -2.36
N THR A 39 7.73 6.09 -3.12
CA THR A 39 7.81 6.17 -4.58
C THR A 39 7.12 4.94 -5.17
N ALA A 40 6.22 5.16 -6.11
CA ALA A 40 5.52 4.13 -6.85
C ALA A 40 5.67 4.38 -8.36
N VAL A 41 6.11 3.36 -9.09
CA VAL A 41 6.18 3.37 -10.55
C VAL A 41 5.34 2.22 -11.05
N ASP A 42 4.30 2.54 -11.83
CA ASP A 42 3.30 1.57 -12.29
C ASP A 42 3.15 1.57 -13.81
N ASP A 43 2.90 0.40 -14.38
CA ASP A 43 2.53 0.18 -15.78
C ASP A 43 1.06 -0.21 -15.89
N PHE A 44 0.24 0.71 -16.38
CA PHE A 44 -1.20 0.51 -16.63
C PHE A 44 -1.54 0.34 -18.12
N GLY A 45 -0.54 0.05 -18.95
CA GLY A 45 -0.71 0.10 -20.39
C GLY A 45 -1.05 1.53 -20.84
N ASN A 46 -2.00 1.67 -21.74
CA ASN A 46 -2.45 2.99 -22.20
C ASN A 46 -3.31 3.66 -21.11
N VAL A 47 -2.84 4.76 -20.58
CA VAL A 47 -3.57 5.52 -19.55
C VAL A 47 -4.62 6.41 -20.22
N ILE A 48 -5.90 6.18 -19.91
CA ILE A 48 -7.02 6.96 -20.49
C ILE A 48 -7.18 8.30 -19.76
N ASN A 49 -7.14 8.29 -18.42
CA ASN A 49 -7.28 9.49 -17.61
C ASN A 49 -6.20 9.51 -16.52
N PRO A 50 -5.10 10.26 -16.73
CA PRO A 50 -3.99 10.32 -15.78
C PRO A 50 -4.37 10.77 -14.38
N MET A 51 -5.30 11.74 -14.27
CA MET A 51 -5.74 12.27 -12.98
C MET A 51 -6.45 11.19 -12.15
N ILE A 52 -7.32 10.40 -12.78
CA ILE A 52 -8.04 9.31 -12.10
C ILE A 52 -7.04 8.21 -11.71
N VAL A 53 -6.13 7.82 -12.60
CA VAL A 53 -5.12 6.80 -12.32
C VAL A 53 -4.21 7.21 -11.17
N THR A 54 -3.70 8.44 -11.17
CA THR A 54 -2.91 8.98 -10.04
C THR A 54 -3.70 8.94 -8.73
N GLY A 55 -4.98 9.33 -8.76
CA GLY A 55 -5.86 9.27 -7.59
C GLY A 55 -6.06 7.83 -7.08
N GLN A 56 -6.19 6.84 -7.96
CA GLN A 56 -6.29 5.42 -7.58
C GLN A 56 -5.00 4.94 -6.91
N VAL A 57 -3.84 5.28 -7.45
CA VAL A 57 -2.55 4.90 -6.85
C VAL A 57 -2.39 5.54 -5.48
N HIS A 58 -2.66 6.84 -5.32
CA HIS A 58 -2.61 7.52 -4.03
C HIS A 58 -3.52 6.86 -2.98
N GLY A 59 -4.77 6.54 -3.37
CA GLY A 59 -5.71 5.86 -2.49
C GLY A 59 -5.25 4.45 -2.11
N GLY A 60 -4.71 3.70 -3.07
CA GLY A 60 -4.13 2.38 -2.83
C GLY A 60 -2.93 2.41 -1.89
N LEU A 61 -2.02 3.38 -2.06
CA LEU A 61 -0.87 3.58 -1.16
C LEU A 61 -1.34 3.90 0.26
N ALA A 62 -2.33 4.80 0.41
CA ALA A 62 -2.88 5.14 1.72
C ALA A 62 -3.48 3.91 2.42
N GLN A 63 -4.24 3.09 1.68
CA GLN A 63 -4.81 1.84 2.20
C GLN A 63 -3.72 0.85 2.64
N GLY A 64 -2.71 0.64 1.83
CA GLY A 64 -1.65 -0.32 2.14
C GLY A 64 -0.73 0.14 3.28
N ILE A 65 -0.41 1.44 3.38
CA ILE A 65 0.31 2.01 4.53
C ILE A 65 -0.54 1.87 5.80
N GLY A 66 -1.86 2.13 5.72
CA GLY A 66 -2.79 1.91 6.82
C GLY A 66 -2.76 0.47 7.33
N GLN A 67 -2.85 -0.52 6.44
CA GLN A 67 -2.73 -1.93 6.78
C GLN A 67 -1.37 -2.27 7.41
N ALA A 68 -0.29 -1.70 6.87
CA ALA A 68 1.05 -2.01 7.34
C ALA A 68 1.32 -1.48 8.76
N LEU A 69 0.82 -0.30 9.12
CA LEU A 69 1.23 0.41 10.33
C LEU A 69 0.13 0.63 11.37
N LEU A 70 -1.15 0.71 10.97
CA LEU A 70 -2.20 1.26 11.81
C LEU A 70 -3.39 0.31 12.04
N GLU A 71 -3.96 -0.24 10.96
CA GLU A 71 -5.25 -0.91 10.98
C GLU A 71 -5.17 -2.29 11.61
N ASN A 72 -6.01 -2.54 12.63
CA ASN A 72 -6.03 -3.81 13.34
C ASN A 72 -7.46 -4.18 13.74
N CYS A 73 -7.93 -5.33 13.27
CA CYS A 73 -9.17 -5.93 13.76
C CYS A 73 -8.88 -6.79 14.99
N THR A 74 -9.38 -6.38 16.15
CA THR A 74 -9.25 -7.12 17.40
C THR A 74 -10.57 -7.74 17.82
N TYR A 75 -10.50 -8.93 18.37
CA TYR A 75 -11.66 -9.71 18.82
C TYR A 75 -11.46 -10.16 20.26
N ASP A 76 -12.55 -10.34 20.98
CA ASP A 76 -12.53 -10.99 22.29
C ASP A 76 -12.47 -12.52 22.15
N GLU A 77 -12.42 -13.22 23.28
CA GLU A 77 -12.39 -14.69 23.35
C GLU A 77 -13.65 -15.38 22.80
N ASN A 78 -14.74 -14.65 22.62
CA ASN A 78 -16.00 -15.14 22.05
C ASN A 78 -16.13 -14.81 20.56
N GLY A 79 -15.14 -14.16 19.95
CA GLY A 79 -15.16 -13.74 18.56
C GLY A 79 -15.92 -12.43 18.30
N GLN A 80 -16.29 -11.68 19.36
CA GLN A 80 -16.89 -10.36 19.21
C GLN A 80 -15.81 -9.35 18.83
N ILE A 81 -16.07 -8.56 17.76
CA ILE A 81 -15.15 -7.50 17.36
C ILE A 81 -15.11 -6.39 18.41
N LEU A 82 -13.91 -6.01 18.83
CA LEU A 82 -13.64 -4.91 19.77
C LEU A 82 -13.33 -3.60 19.04
N SER A 83 -12.70 -3.67 17.88
CA SER A 83 -12.36 -2.52 17.04
C SER A 83 -13.43 -2.20 15.98
N GLY A 84 -14.71 -2.31 16.34
CA GLY A 84 -15.84 -2.17 15.42
C GLY A 84 -16.28 -0.72 15.11
N SER A 85 -15.57 0.27 15.60
CA SER A 85 -15.85 1.69 15.34
C SER A 85 -14.58 2.46 15.00
N PHE A 86 -14.71 3.65 14.37
CA PHE A 86 -13.56 4.52 14.09
C PHE A 86 -12.95 5.16 15.35
N MET A 87 -13.50 4.92 16.54
CA MET A 87 -12.84 5.23 17.80
C MET A 87 -11.70 4.27 18.09
N ASP A 88 -11.85 3.00 17.66
CA ASP A 88 -10.96 1.89 18.01
C ASP A 88 -10.18 1.39 16.79
N TYR A 89 -10.73 1.56 15.58
CA TYR A 89 -10.09 1.17 14.32
C TYR A 89 -9.32 2.35 13.73
N ALA A 90 -8.01 2.25 13.68
CA ALA A 90 -7.11 3.34 13.30
C ALA A 90 -6.93 3.45 11.78
N MET A 91 -7.91 4.02 11.07
CA MET A 91 -7.72 4.38 9.66
C MET A 91 -6.65 5.48 9.52
N PRO A 92 -5.81 5.42 8.46
CA PRO A 92 -4.81 6.45 8.20
C PRO A 92 -5.48 7.81 7.92
N ARG A 93 -4.89 8.86 8.48
CA ARG A 93 -5.26 10.25 8.23
C ARG A 93 -4.24 10.88 7.30
N ALA A 94 -4.57 11.99 6.68
CA ALA A 94 -3.65 12.71 5.81
C ALA A 94 -2.31 13.08 6.49
N SER A 95 -2.34 13.30 7.82
CA SER A 95 -1.14 13.57 8.62
C SER A 95 -0.24 12.35 8.86
N ASP A 96 -0.75 11.15 8.63
CA ASP A 96 -0.02 9.89 8.83
C ASP A 96 0.71 9.43 7.56
N LEU A 97 0.52 10.16 6.46
CA LEU A 97 0.97 9.78 5.14
C LEU A 97 2.00 10.77 4.59
N PRO A 98 3.04 10.29 3.89
CA PRO A 98 4.03 11.16 3.24
C PRO A 98 3.47 11.78 1.96
N LEU A 99 4.24 12.68 1.36
CA LEU A 99 4.04 13.04 -0.04
C LEU A 99 4.50 11.89 -0.92
N TYR A 100 3.62 11.44 -1.82
CA TYR A 100 3.90 10.37 -2.75
C TYR A 100 4.58 10.88 -4.01
N ALA A 101 5.60 10.16 -4.49
CA ALA A 101 6.13 10.28 -5.84
C ALA A 101 5.55 9.14 -6.68
N VAL A 102 4.61 9.45 -7.56
CA VAL A 102 3.93 8.46 -8.41
C VAL A 102 4.29 8.72 -9.87
N ASP A 103 4.75 7.70 -10.56
CA ASP A 103 5.00 7.70 -12.00
C ASP A 103 4.27 6.53 -12.67
N HIS A 104 3.55 6.81 -13.74
CA HIS A 104 2.90 5.83 -14.61
C HIS A 104 3.23 6.07 -16.09
N SER A 105 4.39 6.65 -16.35
CA SER A 105 4.89 6.91 -17.72
C SER A 105 5.44 5.66 -18.41
N CYS A 106 5.80 4.62 -17.62
CA CYS A 106 6.19 3.32 -18.16
C CYS A 106 4.95 2.59 -18.66
N GLN A 107 4.79 2.47 -19.97
CA GLN A 107 3.58 1.93 -20.59
C GLN A 107 3.89 0.74 -21.48
N THR A 108 3.40 -0.44 -21.11
CA THR A 108 3.38 -1.63 -21.95
C THR A 108 1.92 -1.96 -22.28
N PRO A 109 1.42 -1.59 -23.47
CA PRO A 109 0.02 -1.78 -23.83
C PRO A 109 -0.42 -3.25 -23.71
N CYS A 110 -1.60 -3.47 -23.15
CA CYS A 110 -2.20 -4.80 -23.12
C CYS A 110 -2.56 -5.25 -24.55
N THR A 111 -2.22 -6.48 -24.90
CA THR A 111 -2.50 -7.06 -26.22
C THR A 111 -3.87 -7.75 -26.29
N HIS A 112 -4.59 -7.88 -25.17
CA HIS A 112 -5.84 -8.61 -25.08
C HIS A 112 -7.09 -7.72 -25.26
N ASN A 113 -6.91 -6.41 -25.37
CA ASN A 113 -7.99 -5.48 -25.66
C ASN A 113 -7.53 -4.36 -26.62
N PRO A 114 -8.46 -3.81 -27.44
CA PRO A 114 -8.11 -2.82 -28.46
C PRO A 114 -7.64 -1.47 -27.91
N LEU A 115 -7.94 -1.14 -26.65
CA LEU A 115 -7.50 0.09 -26.01
C LEU A 115 -6.08 -0.02 -25.44
N GLY A 116 -5.56 -1.25 -25.27
CA GLY A 116 -4.27 -1.47 -24.65
C GLY A 116 -4.21 -1.13 -23.16
N VAL A 117 -5.35 -1.05 -22.49
CA VAL A 117 -5.47 -0.65 -21.08
C VAL A 117 -5.22 -1.83 -20.13
N LYS A 118 -4.77 -1.54 -18.91
CA LYS A 118 -4.69 -2.47 -17.80
C LYS A 118 -5.43 -1.89 -16.60
N GLY A 119 -5.85 -2.78 -15.67
CA GLY A 119 -6.52 -2.35 -14.43
C GLY A 119 -5.60 -1.53 -13.53
N CYS A 120 -6.15 -0.57 -12.79
CA CYS A 120 -5.40 0.25 -11.83
C CYS A 120 -6.03 0.30 -10.44
N GLY A 121 -7.16 -0.40 -10.22
CA GLY A 121 -7.95 -0.28 -8.98
C GLY A 121 -7.23 -0.78 -7.73
N GLU A 122 -6.38 -1.78 -7.84
CA GLU A 122 -5.62 -2.35 -6.72
C GLU A 122 -4.17 -1.85 -6.65
N ALA A 123 -3.72 -1.11 -7.66
CA ALA A 123 -2.39 -0.54 -7.65
C ALA A 123 -2.21 0.39 -6.45
N GLY A 124 -1.02 0.40 -5.91
CA GLY A 124 -0.75 1.05 -4.63
C GLY A 124 -0.99 0.15 -3.44
N ALA A 125 -2.12 -0.56 -3.38
CA ALA A 125 -2.47 -1.38 -2.22
C ALA A 125 -1.70 -2.72 -2.15
N ILE A 126 -1.32 -3.30 -3.30
CA ILE A 126 -0.67 -4.62 -3.32
C ILE A 126 0.77 -4.55 -2.85
N GLY A 127 1.56 -3.61 -3.39
CA GLY A 127 3.00 -3.52 -3.14
C GLY A 127 3.37 -2.68 -1.92
N SER A 128 2.51 -1.81 -1.42
CA SER A 128 2.84 -0.89 -0.33
C SER A 128 2.99 -1.58 1.03
N PRO A 129 2.16 -2.54 1.47
CA PRO A 129 2.39 -3.20 2.75
C PRO A 129 3.77 -3.86 2.84
N PRO A 130 4.19 -4.72 1.89
CA PRO A 130 5.51 -5.31 1.94
C PRO A 130 6.65 -4.28 1.79
N ALA A 131 6.46 -3.22 1.00
CA ALA A 131 7.46 -2.16 0.87
C ALA A 131 7.70 -1.44 2.21
N VAL A 132 6.64 -1.11 2.95
CA VAL A 132 6.73 -0.49 4.28
C VAL A 132 7.39 -1.44 5.29
N VAL A 133 6.93 -2.68 5.38
CA VAL A 133 7.49 -3.65 6.34
C VAL A 133 8.96 -3.91 6.06
N ASN A 134 9.35 -4.08 4.80
CA ASN A 134 10.75 -4.25 4.41
C ASN A 134 11.60 -3.01 4.77
N ALA A 135 11.05 -1.81 4.58
CA ALA A 135 11.73 -0.58 4.96
C ALA A 135 11.97 -0.50 6.48
N VAL A 136 10.96 -0.88 7.28
CA VAL A 136 11.10 -0.92 8.76
C VAL A 136 12.18 -1.93 9.18
N ILE A 137 12.14 -3.15 8.67
CA ILE A 137 13.17 -4.16 8.98
C ILE A 137 14.56 -3.66 8.57
N ASN A 138 14.68 -3.03 7.40
CA ASN A 138 15.94 -2.45 6.93
C ASN A 138 16.44 -1.32 7.85
N ALA A 139 15.53 -0.44 8.29
CA ALA A 139 15.86 0.63 9.24
C ALA A 139 16.35 0.07 10.58
N LEU A 140 15.69 -0.96 11.11
CA LEU A 140 16.11 -1.64 12.35
C LEU A 140 17.49 -2.28 12.20
N HIS A 141 17.76 -2.95 11.10
CA HIS A 141 19.07 -3.51 10.81
C HIS A 141 20.16 -2.43 10.74
N SER A 142 19.85 -1.30 10.08
CA SER A 142 20.77 -0.15 10.00
C SER A 142 21.04 0.47 11.37
N GLY A 143 20.08 0.39 12.29
CA GLY A 143 20.20 0.81 13.69
C GLY A 143 20.90 -0.23 14.60
N GLY A 144 21.36 -1.36 14.05
CA GLY A 144 22.06 -2.40 14.81
C GLY A 144 21.18 -3.55 15.33
N HIS A 145 19.86 -3.50 15.13
CA HIS A 145 18.90 -4.51 15.58
C HIS A 145 18.75 -5.65 14.56
N THR A 146 19.85 -6.26 14.16
CA THR A 146 19.89 -7.28 13.08
C THR A 146 19.22 -8.62 13.45
N HIS A 147 18.88 -8.82 14.73
CA HIS A 147 18.13 -9.97 15.21
C HIS A 147 16.65 -9.92 14.79
N VAL A 148 16.11 -8.72 14.50
CA VAL A 148 14.73 -8.53 14.07
C VAL A 148 14.60 -8.87 12.59
N THR A 149 14.14 -10.06 12.27
CA THR A 149 13.95 -10.53 10.89
C THR A 149 12.52 -10.49 10.40
N HIS A 150 11.55 -10.32 11.31
CA HIS A 150 10.12 -10.31 11.01
C HIS A 150 9.35 -9.55 12.08
N ILE A 151 8.33 -8.81 11.65
CA ILE A 151 7.30 -8.20 12.50
C ILE A 151 5.96 -8.36 11.78
N ASP A 152 4.96 -8.91 12.47
CA ASP A 152 3.60 -9.03 11.95
C ASP A 152 2.92 -7.66 11.81
N MET A 153 2.14 -7.48 10.74
CA MET A 153 1.30 -6.29 10.56
C MET A 153 0.09 -6.29 11.52
N PRO A 154 -0.36 -5.12 11.95
CA PRO A 154 0.25 -3.81 11.75
C PRO A 154 1.56 -3.69 12.55
N VAL A 155 2.56 -3.07 11.93
CA VAL A 155 3.87 -2.80 12.54
C VAL A 155 3.72 -1.59 13.48
N SER A 156 2.95 -1.79 14.56
CA SER A 156 2.61 -0.76 15.53
C SER A 156 3.82 -0.39 16.40
N PRO A 157 3.84 0.81 17.01
CA PRO A 157 4.94 1.23 17.89
C PRO A 157 5.26 0.22 18.98
N SER A 158 4.26 -0.38 19.61
CA SER A 158 4.46 -1.39 20.65
C SER A 158 5.11 -2.67 20.12
N ARG A 159 4.77 -3.12 18.90
CA ARG A 159 5.39 -4.29 18.27
C ARG A 159 6.83 -4.03 17.87
N VAL A 160 7.11 -2.85 17.31
CA VAL A 160 8.47 -2.43 16.96
C VAL A 160 9.34 -2.34 18.21
N TRP A 161 8.85 -1.67 19.25
CA TRP A 161 9.57 -1.53 20.51
C TRP A 161 9.86 -2.88 21.17
N ALA A 162 8.88 -3.78 21.18
CA ALA A 162 9.07 -5.14 21.71
C ALA A 162 10.11 -5.92 20.90
N ALA A 163 10.09 -5.80 19.57
CA ALA A 163 11.07 -6.46 18.70
C ALA A 163 12.51 -5.94 18.89
N ILE A 164 12.67 -4.64 19.15
CA ILE A 164 13.98 -4.03 19.46
C ILE A 164 14.56 -4.57 20.77
N ASN A 165 13.69 -4.79 21.76
CA ASN A 165 14.08 -5.14 23.14
C ASN A 165 13.96 -6.64 23.46
N SER A 166 13.75 -7.49 22.46
CA SER A 166 13.62 -8.95 22.62
C SER A 166 14.96 -9.70 22.72
#